data_ef81fe61bac801c7cb8f224af60f1c10
#
_entry.id   ef81fe61bac801c7cb8f224af60f1c10
#
_cell.length_a   1.000
_cell.length_b   1.000
_cell.length_c   1.000
_cell.angle_alpha   90.00
_cell.angle_beta   90.00
_cell.angle_gamma   90.00
#
_symmetry.space_group_name_H-M   'P 1'
#
loop_
_entity.id
_entity.type
_entity.pdbx_description
1 polymer ?
#
loop_
_entity_poly.entity_id
_entity_poly.type
_entity_poly.pdbx_seq_one_letter_code
_entity_poly.pdbx_strand_id
1 'polypeptide(L)'
;MGPDGKPWHSWRVLILPYLDEALSEQYRLDEPWDGPNNRKLWDKMPKTFKTTHRQEANHRFTTYLAITGDAAVWAGAEKRLEQDITDWDSETLLLVENDQQGVIWTEPRDLPIEQFDGEIDSPNGICGPYERPAAAFVDGLVVSFDPKTPAKVLRAMATRAGGERLDQDNQGLWRIIEDGRKRLLRKLPKE
;
A
#
# COMPACT_ATOMS: atom_id res chain seq x y z
N MET A 1 -5.23 14.53 -10.77
CA MET A 1 -6.28 15.36 -10.16
C MET A 1 -7.28 15.73 -11.23
N GLY A 2 -8.58 15.63 -10.92
CA GLY A 2 -9.62 16.11 -11.81
C GLY A 2 -9.78 17.64 -11.77
N PRO A 3 -10.62 18.20 -12.66
CA PRO A 3 -10.91 19.64 -12.67
C PRO A 3 -11.59 20.14 -11.38
N ASP A 4 -12.18 19.23 -10.62
CA ASP A 4 -12.81 19.49 -9.31
C ASP A 4 -11.82 19.46 -8.13
N GLY A 5 -10.52 19.29 -8.42
CA GLY A 5 -9.46 19.21 -7.42
C GLY A 5 -9.39 17.88 -6.66
N LYS A 6 -10.20 16.88 -7.05
CA LYS A 6 -10.19 15.55 -6.41
C LYS A 6 -9.34 14.54 -7.21
N PRO A 7 -8.81 13.50 -6.56
CA PRO A 7 -8.20 12.39 -7.28
C PRO A 7 -9.26 11.67 -8.15
N TRP A 8 -9.01 11.56 -9.44
CA TRP A 8 -9.93 10.91 -10.37
C TRP A 8 -9.58 9.45 -10.64
N HIS A 9 -8.32 9.06 -10.42
CA HIS A 9 -7.81 7.74 -10.78
C HIS A 9 -6.96 7.17 -9.67
N SER A 10 -7.08 5.87 -9.45
CA SER A 10 -6.22 5.15 -8.52
C SER A 10 -4.84 4.91 -9.15
N TRP A 11 -3.82 4.71 -8.32
CA TRP A 11 -2.50 4.28 -8.77
C TRP A 11 -2.56 2.96 -9.56
N ARG A 12 -3.52 2.10 -9.24
CA ARG A 12 -3.73 0.80 -9.91
C ARG A 12 -4.08 0.99 -11.38
N VAL A 13 -4.86 2.02 -11.70
CA VAL A 13 -5.18 2.40 -13.08
C VAL A 13 -3.94 2.94 -13.79
N LEU A 14 -3.11 3.74 -13.13
CA LEU A 14 -1.93 4.35 -13.72
C LEU A 14 -0.86 3.33 -14.13
N ILE A 15 -0.84 2.16 -13.52
CA ILE A 15 0.09 1.07 -13.87
C ILE A 15 -0.49 0.04 -14.85
N LEU A 16 -1.76 0.18 -15.27
CA LEU A 16 -2.39 -0.72 -16.25
C LEU A 16 -1.59 -0.89 -17.55
N PRO A 17 -0.97 0.14 -18.13
CA PRO A 17 -0.17 -0.02 -19.36
C PRO A 17 0.94 -1.07 -19.25
N TYR A 18 1.40 -1.35 -18.01
CA TYR A 18 2.44 -2.34 -17.73
C TYR A 18 1.90 -3.71 -17.34
N LEU A 19 0.60 -3.82 -17.02
CA LEU A 19 -0.03 -5.04 -16.52
C LEU A 19 -1.01 -5.66 -17.52
N ASP A 20 -1.82 -4.83 -18.17
CA ASP A 20 -2.89 -5.21 -19.11
C ASP A 20 -3.13 -4.07 -20.08
N GLU A 21 -2.37 -4.03 -21.18
CA GLU A 21 -2.44 -2.99 -22.21
C GLU A 21 -3.86 -2.90 -22.79
N ALA A 22 -4.50 -4.04 -23.07
CA ALA A 22 -5.84 -4.06 -23.66
C ALA A 22 -6.91 -3.48 -22.72
N LEU A 23 -6.78 -3.64 -21.42
CA LEU A 23 -7.66 -3.01 -20.44
C LEU A 23 -7.32 -1.53 -20.28
N SER A 24 -6.04 -1.18 -20.33
CA SER A 24 -5.59 0.21 -20.28
C SER A 24 -6.17 1.06 -21.42
N GLU A 25 -6.22 0.53 -22.63
CA GLU A 25 -6.82 1.21 -23.79
C GLU A 25 -8.34 1.43 -23.67
N GLN A 26 -9.02 0.61 -22.86
CA GLN A 26 -10.46 0.76 -22.60
C GLN A 26 -10.75 1.79 -21.52
N TYR A 27 -9.77 2.08 -20.64
CA TYR A 27 -9.95 3.00 -19.53
C TYR A 27 -9.84 4.46 -19.99
N ARG A 28 -10.77 5.29 -19.56
CA ARG A 28 -10.84 6.70 -19.92
C ARG A 28 -10.24 7.58 -18.83
N LEU A 29 -9.12 8.23 -19.14
CA LEU A 29 -8.46 9.18 -18.22
C LEU A 29 -9.11 10.58 -18.25
N ASP A 30 -9.99 10.84 -19.22
CA ASP A 30 -10.74 12.09 -19.36
C ASP A 30 -12.06 12.12 -18.60
N GLU A 31 -12.41 11.05 -17.90
CA GLU A 31 -13.54 10.97 -16.97
C GLU A 31 -13.12 10.38 -15.62
N PRO A 32 -13.85 10.63 -14.52
CA PRO A 32 -13.50 10.07 -13.23
C PRO A 32 -13.61 8.54 -13.20
N TRP A 33 -13.01 7.89 -12.20
CA TRP A 33 -12.99 6.44 -12.02
C TRP A 33 -14.38 5.79 -12.00
N ASP A 34 -15.41 6.55 -11.58
CA ASP A 34 -16.81 6.15 -11.51
C ASP A 34 -17.66 6.77 -12.65
N GLY A 35 -17.02 7.30 -13.69
CA GLY A 35 -17.67 7.79 -14.90
C GLY A 35 -18.35 6.67 -15.71
N PRO A 36 -19.23 7.04 -16.64
CA PRO A 36 -20.14 6.08 -17.33
C PRO A 36 -19.40 5.00 -18.12
N ASN A 37 -18.19 5.26 -18.61
CA ASN A 37 -17.37 4.27 -19.32
C ASN A 37 -16.52 3.46 -18.34
N ASN A 38 -15.84 4.13 -17.39
CA ASN A 38 -14.97 3.48 -16.43
C ASN A 38 -15.72 2.51 -15.50
N ARG A 39 -16.96 2.80 -15.13
CA ARG A 39 -17.84 1.86 -14.36
C ARG A 39 -18.02 0.52 -15.03
N LYS A 40 -18.00 0.46 -16.37
CA LYS A 40 -18.15 -0.81 -17.12
C LYS A 40 -16.94 -1.73 -16.94
N LEU A 41 -15.82 -1.20 -16.45
CA LEU A 41 -14.58 -1.93 -16.25
C LEU A 41 -14.42 -2.46 -14.82
N TRP A 42 -15.28 -2.11 -13.88
CA TRP A 42 -15.14 -2.53 -12.48
C TRP A 42 -15.02 -4.05 -12.30
N ASP A 43 -15.78 -4.82 -13.07
CA ASP A 43 -15.75 -6.28 -13.02
C ASP A 43 -14.60 -6.90 -13.84
N LYS A 44 -13.76 -6.07 -14.47
CA LYS A 44 -12.58 -6.47 -15.25
C LYS A 44 -11.26 -6.28 -14.47
N MET A 45 -11.30 -6.28 -13.15
CA MET A 45 -10.10 -6.09 -12.33
C MET A 45 -9.02 -7.11 -12.68
N PRO A 46 -7.77 -6.68 -12.97
CA PRO A 46 -6.64 -7.58 -13.16
C PRO A 46 -6.42 -8.49 -11.94
N LYS A 47 -6.05 -9.75 -12.19
CA LYS A 47 -5.81 -10.73 -11.12
C LYS A 47 -4.71 -10.31 -10.15
N THR A 48 -3.78 -9.48 -10.60
CA THR A 48 -2.70 -8.89 -9.79
C THR A 48 -3.17 -8.01 -8.64
N PHE A 49 -4.41 -7.50 -8.68
CA PHE A 49 -4.94 -6.62 -7.63
C PHE A 49 -5.80 -7.35 -6.59
N LYS A 50 -5.79 -8.67 -6.59
CA LYS A 50 -6.51 -9.48 -5.60
C LYS A 50 -5.72 -10.70 -5.18
N THR A 51 -5.95 -11.17 -3.96
CA THR A 51 -5.45 -12.46 -3.52
C THR A 51 -6.27 -13.60 -4.14
N THR A 52 -5.63 -14.75 -4.30
CA THR A 52 -6.21 -15.90 -5.04
C THR A 52 -7.34 -16.64 -4.29
N HIS A 53 -7.48 -16.44 -2.97
CA HIS A 53 -8.40 -17.21 -2.14
C HIS A 53 -9.84 -16.71 -2.10
N ARG A 54 -10.12 -15.46 -2.45
CA ARG A 54 -11.49 -14.92 -2.53
C ARG A 54 -11.99 -14.87 -3.97
N GLN A 55 -12.07 -16.03 -4.62
CA GLN A 55 -12.39 -16.11 -6.06
C GLN A 55 -13.84 -15.77 -6.43
N GLU A 56 -14.81 -15.80 -5.54
CA GLU A 56 -16.20 -15.92 -5.98
C GLU A 56 -17.13 -14.75 -5.74
N ALA A 57 -16.82 -13.80 -4.85
CA ALA A 57 -17.84 -12.81 -4.47
C ALA A 57 -17.63 -11.38 -4.98
N ASN A 58 -16.39 -10.93 -5.25
CA ASN A 58 -16.16 -9.51 -5.55
C ASN A 58 -15.03 -9.29 -6.57
N HIS A 59 -15.37 -9.39 -7.86
CA HIS A 59 -14.43 -9.15 -8.97
C HIS A 59 -13.98 -7.69 -9.11
N ARG A 60 -14.48 -6.77 -8.29
CA ARG A 60 -14.22 -5.33 -8.40
C ARG A 60 -13.46 -4.75 -7.22
N PHE A 61 -13.35 -5.46 -6.09
CA PHE A 61 -12.66 -4.95 -4.91
C PHE A 61 -11.21 -5.44 -4.87
N THR A 62 -10.28 -4.48 -4.78
CA THR A 62 -8.86 -4.79 -4.61
C THR A 62 -8.59 -5.27 -3.19
N THR A 63 -7.58 -6.12 -3.04
CA THR A 63 -7.07 -6.56 -1.74
C THR A 63 -5.72 -5.92 -1.39
N TYR A 64 -5.22 -5.00 -2.23
CA TYR A 64 -3.96 -4.30 -1.98
C TYR A 64 -4.19 -2.79 -1.93
N LEU A 65 -3.79 -2.19 -0.82
CA LEU A 65 -3.92 -0.77 -0.54
C LEU A 65 -2.55 -0.13 -0.30
N ALA A 66 -2.41 1.13 -0.69
CA ALA A 66 -1.33 1.98 -0.24
C ALA A 66 -1.68 2.58 1.14
N ILE A 67 -0.67 2.86 1.97
CA ILE A 67 -0.84 3.71 3.14
C ILE A 67 -0.54 5.13 2.68
N THR A 68 -1.51 6.05 2.83
CA THR A 68 -1.45 7.40 2.26
C THR A 68 -1.38 8.47 3.34
N GLY A 69 -0.70 9.57 3.07
CA GLY A 69 -0.60 10.73 3.98
C GLY A 69 0.81 11.31 4.04
N ASP A 70 0.97 12.43 4.73
CA ASP A 70 2.25 13.15 4.76
C ASP A 70 3.40 12.35 5.36
N ALA A 71 3.14 11.55 6.37
CA ALA A 71 4.16 10.70 7.00
C ALA A 71 4.44 9.41 6.21
N ALA A 72 3.56 9.01 5.28
CA ALA A 72 3.68 7.79 4.49
C ALA A 72 4.54 7.99 3.23
N VAL A 73 4.85 6.87 2.54
CA VAL A 73 5.49 6.89 1.20
C VAL A 73 4.56 7.56 0.18
N TRP A 74 3.26 7.25 0.23
CA TRP A 74 2.26 7.80 -0.69
C TRP A 74 1.66 9.09 -0.13
N ALA A 75 2.01 10.22 -0.73
CA ALA A 75 1.50 11.54 -0.34
C ALA A 75 0.10 11.85 -0.93
N GLY A 76 -0.64 10.86 -1.39
CA GLY A 76 -1.89 11.07 -2.11
C GLY A 76 -1.63 11.67 -3.50
N ALA A 77 -2.09 12.90 -3.71
CA ALA A 77 -1.91 13.59 -4.99
C ALA A 77 -0.55 14.30 -5.17
N GLU A 78 0.21 14.44 -4.10
CA GLU A 78 1.51 15.10 -4.11
C GLU A 78 2.60 14.16 -4.61
N LYS A 79 3.59 14.72 -5.31
CA LYS A 79 4.75 13.97 -5.75
C LYS A 79 5.74 13.79 -4.59
N ARG A 80 6.17 12.57 -4.35
CA ARG A 80 7.30 12.23 -3.48
C ARG A 80 8.52 11.86 -4.33
N LEU A 81 9.68 12.23 -3.85
CA LEU A 81 10.95 11.82 -4.40
C LEU A 81 11.54 10.71 -3.51
N GLU A 82 12.39 9.87 -4.08
CA GLU A 82 13.09 8.80 -3.35
C GLU A 82 13.88 9.34 -2.15
N GLN A 83 14.48 10.52 -2.28
CA GLN A 83 15.20 11.19 -1.18
C GLN A 83 14.34 11.57 0.02
N ASP A 84 13.00 11.64 -0.15
CA ASP A 84 12.05 11.96 0.91
C ASP A 84 11.78 10.74 1.81
N ILE A 85 12.20 9.54 1.38
CA ILE A 85 12.14 8.31 2.14
C ILE A 85 13.48 8.15 2.82
N THR A 86 13.55 8.41 4.13
CA THR A 86 14.81 8.40 4.88
C THR A 86 14.98 7.16 5.75
N ASP A 87 13.91 6.42 5.99
CA ASP A 87 13.97 5.10 6.60
C ASP A 87 14.47 4.06 5.57
N TRP A 88 14.80 2.87 6.02
CA TRP A 88 15.29 1.84 5.10
C TRP A 88 14.18 1.35 4.19
N ASP A 89 14.49 1.27 2.89
CA ASP A 89 13.54 0.81 1.88
C ASP A 89 13.01 -0.60 2.18
N SER A 90 13.82 -1.46 2.82
CA SER A 90 13.46 -2.82 3.29
C SER A 90 12.66 -2.86 4.59
N GLU A 91 12.40 -1.72 5.22
CA GLU A 91 11.66 -1.58 6.47
C GLU A 91 10.48 -0.60 6.34
N THR A 92 10.28 -0.01 5.14
CA THR A 92 9.23 0.98 4.87
C THR A 92 8.16 0.37 3.99
N LEU A 93 6.91 0.34 4.47
CA LEU A 93 5.77 -0.23 3.76
C LEU A 93 5.42 0.58 2.51
N LEU A 94 5.28 -0.11 1.39
CA LEU A 94 4.78 0.44 0.13
C LEU A 94 3.31 0.11 -0.08
N LEU A 95 2.94 -1.17 0.05
CA LEU A 95 1.56 -1.66 -0.09
C LEU A 95 1.27 -2.66 1.03
N VAL A 96 0.03 -2.72 1.45
CA VAL A 96 -0.47 -3.69 2.42
C VAL A 96 -1.62 -4.51 1.85
N GLU A 97 -1.70 -5.77 2.24
CA GLU A 97 -2.88 -6.58 2.02
C GLU A 97 -3.99 -6.12 2.95
N ASN A 98 -5.16 -5.78 2.38
CA ASN A 98 -6.36 -5.45 3.12
C ASN A 98 -7.59 -5.77 2.28
N ASP A 99 -8.32 -6.80 2.67
CA ASP A 99 -9.50 -7.30 1.96
C ASP A 99 -10.83 -6.87 2.61
N GLN A 100 -10.77 -6.05 3.67
CA GLN A 100 -11.95 -5.63 4.44
C GLN A 100 -12.41 -4.19 4.11
N GLN A 101 -11.58 -3.37 3.48
CA GLN A 101 -11.91 -1.97 3.14
C GLN A 101 -12.92 -1.82 1.99
N GLY A 102 -13.11 -2.84 1.17
CA GLY A 102 -14.08 -2.80 0.07
C GLY A 102 -13.81 -1.71 -0.95
N VAL A 103 -12.54 -1.50 -1.32
CA VAL A 103 -12.13 -0.49 -2.30
C VAL A 103 -12.29 -1.02 -3.71
N ILE A 104 -13.06 -0.34 -4.56
CA ILE A 104 -13.12 -0.66 -6.00
C ILE A 104 -11.74 -0.38 -6.61
N TRP A 105 -11.20 -1.29 -7.41
CA TRP A 105 -9.82 -1.19 -7.90
C TRP A 105 -9.50 0.09 -8.68
N THR A 106 -10.52 0.72 -9.31
CA THR A 106 -10.38 2.00 -10.01
C THR A 106 -10.53 3.21 -9.09
N GLU A 107 -11.09 3.01 -7.89
CA GLU A 107 -11.33 4.08 -6.91
C GLU A 107 -10.00 4.61 -6.36
N PRO A 108 -9.77 5.94 -6.38
CA PRO A 108 -8.55 6.56 -5.85
C PRO A 108 -8.57 6.68 -4.31
N ARG A 109 -9.09 5.65 -3.65
CA ARG A 109 -9.11 5.52 -2.19
C ARG A 109 -8.12 4.44 -1.77
N ASP A 110 -7.37 4.74 -0.74
CA ASP A 110 -6.43 3.85 -0.09
C ASP A 110 -6.56 4.03 1.44
N LEU A 111 -5.64 3.54 2.24
CA LEU A 111 -5.71 3.58 3.70
C LEU A 111 -4.95 4.80 4.24
N PRO A 112 -5.64 5.83 4.81
CA PRO A 112 -4.97 6.98 5.40
C PRO A 112 -4.10 6.56 6.60
N ILE A 113 -2.88 7.11 6.71
CA ILE A 113 -1.95 6.76 7.79
C ILE A 113 -2.53 7.10 9.18
N GLU A 114 -3.37 8.13 9.26
CA GLU A 114 -4.05 8.54 10.48
C GLU A 114 -5.09 7.50 10.95
N GLN A 115 -5.58 6.65 10.03
CA GLN A 115 -6.51 5.57 10.31
C GLN A 115 -5.81 4.23 10.45
N PHE A 116 -4.55 4.11 9.98
CA PHE A 116 -3.79 2.87 10.06
C PHE A 116 -3.44 2.54 11.51
N ASP A 117 -4.08 1.52 12.05
CA ASP A 117 -3.91 1.10 13.44
C ASP A 117 -2.68 0.20 13.66
N GLY A 118 -2.12 -0.36 12.58
CA GLY A 118 -0.98 -1.28 12.63
C GLY A 118 -1.32 -2.67 13.16
N GLU A 119 -2.60 -3.00 13.33
CA GLU A 119 -3.02 -4.31 13.81
C GLU A 119 -3.12 -5.32 12.65
N ILE A 120 -2.86 -6.59 12.95
CA ILE A 120 -3.13 -7.70 12.04
C ILE A 120 -4.60 -8.11 12.21
N ASP A 121 -5.25 -8.48 11.11
CA ASP A 121 -6.67 -8.84 11.05
C ASP A 121 -7.63 -7.70 11.44
N SER A 122 -7.20 -6.47 11.18
CA SER A 122 -8.01 -5.26 11.37
C SER A 122 -8.39 -4.63 10.02
N PRO A 123 -9.63 -4.11 9.86
CA PRO A 123 -10.01 -3.36 8.66
C PRO A 123 -9.18 -2.08 8.46
N ASN A 124 -8.60 -1.53 9.52
CA ASN A 124 -7.70 -0.37 9.46
C ASN A 124 -6.22 -0.75 9.58
N GLY A 125 -5.91 -2.02 9.48
CA GLY A 125 -4.56 -2.57 9.56
C GLY A 125 -4.19 -3.40 8.35
N ILE A 126 -3.48 -4.50 8.57
CA ILE A 126 -3.11 -5.48 7.55
C ILE A 126 -3.99 -6.71 7.74
N CYS A 127 -4.82 -7.03 6.75
CA CYS A 127 -5.70 -8.18 6.81
C CYS A 127 -5.88 -8.81 5.43
N GLY A 128 -6.12 -10.11 5.41
CA GLY A 128 -6.28 -10.89 4.19
C GLY A 128 -6.91 -12.24 4.48
N PRO A 129 -7.05 -13.11 3.48
CA PRO A 129 -7.67 -14.42 3.65
C PRO A 129 -6.77 -15.44 4.34
N TYR A 130 -5.52 -15.08 4.60
CA TYR A 130 -4.53 -15.92 5.24
C TYR A 130 -4.27 -15.46 6.68
N GLU A 131 -3.91 -16.40 7.55
CA GLU A 131 -3.49 -16.10 8.94
C GLU A 131 -2.32 -15.10 8.99
N ARG A 132 -1.46 -15.13 7.96
CA ARG A 132 -0.30 -14.24 7.81
C ARG A 132 -0.48 -13.37 6.58
N PRO A 133 -1.16 -12.25 6.69
CA PRO A 133 -1.33 -11.33 5.57
C PRO A 133 -0.01 -10.70 5.16
N ALA A 134 0.09 -10.29 3.90
CA ALA A 134 1.32 -9.82 3.29
C ALA A 134 1.36 -8.29 3.17
N ALA A 135 2.59 -7.76 3.09
CA ALA A 135 2.84 -6.41 2.64
C ALA A 135 4.09 -6.34 1.76
N ALA A 136 4.16 -5.34 0.89
CA ALA A 136 5.33 -5.04 0.09
C ALA A 136 6.05 -3.82 0.65
N PHE A 137 7.38 -3.89 0.69
CA PHE A 137 8.27 -2.79 1.06
C PHE A 137 8.72 -1.97 -0.15
N VAL A 138 9.29 -0.81 0.10
CA VAL A 138 9.78 0.11 -0.94
C VAL A 138 10.85 -0.51 -1.84
N ASP A 139 11.67 -1.41 -1.31
CA ASP A 139 12.68 -2.17 -2.09
C ASP A 139 12.10 -3.29 -2.96
N GLY A 140 10.76 -3.51 -2.91
CA GLY A 140 10.06 -4.55 -3.64
C GLY A 140 9.98 -5.91 -2.93
N LEU A 141 10.57 -6.05 -1.73
CA LEU A 141 10.43 -7.28 -0.94
C LEU A 141 8.99 -7.43 -0.46
N VAL A 142 8.45 -8.64 -0.58
CA VAL A 142 7.12 -9.00 -0.03
C VAL A 142 7.30 -9.91 1.17
N VAL A 143 6.68 -9.53 2.29
CA VAL A 143 6.78 -10.25 3.56
C VAL A 143 5.40 -10.55 4.10
N SER A 144 5.21 -11.75 4.65
CA SER A 144 4.01 -12.11 5.42
C SER A 144 4.28 -11.89 6.90
N PHE A 145 3.34 -11.21 7.57
CA PHE A 145 3.49 -10.86 8.97
C PHE A 145 2.90 -11.92 9.89
N ASP A 146 3.59 -12.19 10.98
CA ASP A 146 3.07 -13.02 12.07
C ASP A 146 1.96 -12.25 12.80
N PRO A 147 0.82 -12.88 13.15
CA PRO A 147 -0.26 -12.24 13.92
C PRO A 147 0.18 -11.61 15.24
N LYS A 148 1.31 -12.05 15.78
CA LYS A 148 1.91 -11.49 17.02
C LYS A 148 2.77 -10.25 16.77
N THR A 149 2.95 -9.82 15.52
CA THR A 149 3.70 -8.60 15.21
C THR A 149 3.06 -7.40 15.90
N PRO A 150 3.78 -6.68 16.77
CA PRO A 150 3.17 -5.59 17.54
C PRO A 150 2.72 -4.45 16.62
N ALA A 151 1.54 -3.89 16.86
CA ALA A 151 0.99 -2.75 16.09
C ALA A 151 1.96 -1.56 15.99
N LYS A 152 2.70 -1.28 17.06
CA LYS A 152 3.71 -0.21 17.06
C LYS A 152 4.80 -0.41 15.99
N VAL A 153 5.15 -1.66 15.67
CA VAL A 153 6.13 -2.01 14.65
C VAL A 153 5.58 -1.70 13.27
N LEU A 154 4.36 -2.15 12.97
CA LEU A 154 3.73 -1.89 11.68
C LEU A 154 3.45 -0.40 11.45
N ARG A 155 3.09 0.34 12.53
CA ARG A 155 2.98 1.81 12.45
C ARG A 155 4.32 2.49 12.17
N ALA A 156 5.42 2.01 12.75
CA ALA A 156 6.75 2.51 12.46
C ALA A 156 7.13 2.25 10.98
N MET A 157 6.85 1.03 10.47
CA MET A 157 7.07 0.67 9.06
C MET A 157 6.21 1.49 8.09
N ALA A 158 5.07 2.02 8.53
CA ALA A 158 4.18 2.82 7.68
C ALA A 158 4.70 4.24 7.43
N THR A 159 5.67 4.70 8.24
CA THR A 159 6.27 6.04 8.08
C THR A 159 7.49 5.96 7.16
N ARG A 160 7.71 7.04 6.38
CA ARG A 160 8.86 7.17 5.47
C ARG A 160 10.11 7.77 6.13
N ALA A 161 9.95 8.36 7.31
CA ALA A 161 10.99 9.14 7.98
C ALA A 161 10.81 9.16 9.52
N GLY A 162 10.30 8.09 10.11
CA GLY A 162 10.09 7.95 11.55
C GLY A 162 11.40 7.79 12.32
N GLY A 163 12.40 7.17 11.68
CA GLY A 163 13.73 6.98 12.24
C GLY A 163 13.81 5.85 13.28
N GLU A 164 12.78 5.02 13.39
CA GLU A 164 12.80 3.83 14.22
C GLU A 164 13.78 2.81 13.66
N ARG A 165 14.42 2.07 14.55
CA ARG A 165 15.24 0.91 14.17
C ARG A 165 14.43 -0.36 14.37
N LEU A 166 14.33 -1.13 13.30
CA LEU A 166 13.62 -2.40 13.31
C LEU A 166 14.61 -3.56 13.24
N ASP A 167 14.23 -4.68 13.78
CA ASP A 167 14.99 -5.92 13.76
C ASP A 167 14.05 -7.10 13.87
N GLN A 168 14.51 -8.27 13.50
CA GLN A 168 13.80 -9.52 13.74
C GLN A 168 14.48 -10.30 14.85
N ASP A 169 13.71 -10.89 15.72
CA ASP A 169 14.22 -11.82 16.71
C ASP A 169 14.59 -13.19 16.07
N ASN A 170 15.08 -14.11 16.88
CA ASN A 170 15.48 -15.46 16.42
C ASN A 170 14.32 -16.30 15.87
N GLN A 171 13.07 -15.84 16.04
CA GLN A 171 11.87 -16.46 15.52
C GLN A 171 11.33 -15.72 14.28
N GLY A 172 12.01 -14.66 13.83
CA GLY A 172 11.61 -13.83 12.72
C GLY A 172 10.51 -12.82 13.05
N LEU A 173 10.22 -12.60 14.35
CA LEU A 173 9.22 -11.61 14.76
C LEU A 173 9.86 -10.23 14.80
N TRP A 174 9.21 -9.28 14.12
CA TRP A 174 9.67 -7.90 14.05
C TRP A 174 9.49 -7.15 15.37
N ARG A 175 10.46 -6.31 15.69
CA ARG A 175 10.47 -5.47 16.89
C ARG A 175 11.15 -4.13 16.65
N ILE A 176 10.81 -3.12 17.44
CA ILE A 176 11.56 -1.86 17.51
C ILE A 176 12.73 -2.06 18.49
N ILE A 177 13.94 -1.68 18.06
CA ILE A 177 15.10 -1.67 18.95
C ILE A 177 15.06 -0.38 19.77
N GLU A 178 14.81 -0.49 21.05
CA GLU A 178 14.87 0.59 22.03
C GLU A 178 16.33 0.88 22.45
N ASP A 179 17.17 1.19 21.52
CA ASP A 179 18.55 1.57 21.80
C ASP A 179 18.67 3.07 21.52
N GLY A 180 18.52 3.93 22.48
CA GLY A 180 18.51 5.41 22.50
C GLY A 180 19.31 6.23 21.48
N ARG A 181 19.68 5.66 20.36
CA ARG A 181 20.32 6.29 19.22
C ARG A 181 19.39 6.27 18.04
N LYS A 182 18.80 7.42 17.74
CA LYS A 182 18.20 7.65 16.43
C LYS A 182 19.19 7.27 15.35
N ARG A 183 18.76 6.47 14.38
CA ARG A 183 19.59 6.03 13.26
C ARG A 183 20.16 7.25 12.54
N LEU A 184 21.46 7.36 12.43
CA LEU A 184 22.12 8.29 11.52
C LEU A 184 21.78 7.81 10.09
N LEU A 185 20.93 8.57 9.42
CA LEU A 185 20.50 8.35 8.06
C LEU A 185 21.70 8.17 7.13
N ARG A 186 21.81 7.03 6.48
CA ARG A 186 22.76 6.82 5.42
C ARG A 186 22.05 6.26 4.20
N LYS A 187 21.53 7.13 3.39
CA LYS A 187 21.54 6.90 1.96
C LYS A 187 22.90 7.37 1.44
N LEU A 188 23.78 6.44 1.10
CA LEU A 188 24.92 6.79 0.28
C LEU A 188 24.38 7.23 -1.08
N PRO A 189 24.87 8.32 -1.67
CA PRO A 189 24.54 8.67 -3.04
C PRO A 189 24.87 7.47 -3.94
N LYS A 190 23.92 7.04 -4.74
CA LYS A 190 24.18 6.12 -5.84
C LYS A 190 25.00 6.91 -6.86
N GLU A 191 26.26 6.50 -7.06
CA GLU A 191 27.11 6.96 -8.16
C GLU A 191 26.50 6.59 -9.52
#